data_27d6dbdb1ea692360d63031da4880249
#
_entry.id   27d6dbdb1ea692360d63031da4880249
#
_cell.length_a   1.000
_cell.length_b   1.000
_cell.length_c   1.000
_cell.angle_alpha   90.00
_cell.angle_beta   90.00
_cell.angle_gamma   90.00
#
_symmetry.space_group_name_H-M   'P 1'
#
loop_
_entity.id
_entity.type
_entity.pdbx_description
1 polymer ?
#
loop_
_entity_poly.entity_id
_entity_poly.type
_entity_poly.pdbx_seq_one_letter_code
_entity_poly.pdbx_strand_id
1 'polypeptide(L)'
;MRAVAAKDNAASVRGCRKRRPVGNVKTSILPLVAASVLLAGCATPPPRSNKAAFEAYQQQNDPLKPANKVFYHFDNVLDTYVLRPVAVGYSHITTPAIREHVSDFMQNMDGPAELLEFMAAGKPRDAGTTLVRFIVNSTVGIGGIFDPASAIGYKRVYTDLGLTLAGYGVPEGPYLYLPFAGPSDVRDASVLPAGFFLTPTVAAPPSTGLTIFNYSSDALDVVNKRANLLGTISNIKKSSLDPYATFRSLYRQHRAAQLRTINERDIATPPAWYPAKEREAMKPRPYGSP
;
A
#
# COMPACT_ATOMS: atom_id res chain seq x y z
N MET A 1 44.48 -65.19 41.44
CA MET A 1 44.96 -64.50 42.67
C MET A 1 44.57 -63.03 42.58
N ARG A 2 43.82 -62.57 43.64
CA ARG A 2 43.60 -61.19 44.10
C ARG A 2 43.19 -60.15 43.05
N ALA A 3 41.92 -59.75 42.95
CA ALA A 3 41.12 -58.90 43.78
C ALA A 3 41.83 -57.68 44.41
N VAL A 4 41.56 -56.49 44.01
CA VAL A 4 41.30 -55.31 44.90
C VAL A 4 40.39 -54.30 44.20
N ALA A 5 39.35 -54.00 44.90
CA ALA A 5 38.26 -53.06 44.65
C ALA A 5 38.62 -51.61 45.05
N ALA A 6 37.72 -50.77 44.75
CA ALA A 6 37.38 -49.48 45.37
C ALA A 6 37.77 -48.27 44.57
N LYS A 7 37.01 -47.20 44.46
CA LYS A 7 35.81 -46.67 45.11
C LYS A 7 35.42 -45.40 44.34
N ASP A 8 34.15 -45.27 44.14
CA ASP A 8 33.33 -44.06 44.11
C ASP A 8 34.01 -42.69 44.20
N ASN A 9 33.70 -41.82 43.22
CA ASN A 9 33.21 -40.49 43.61
C ASN A 9 32.37 -39.89 42.49
N ALA A 10 31.08 -39.96 42.73
CA ALA A 10 30.08 -39.20 42.00
C ALA A 10 30.15 -37.74 42.47
N ALA A 11 30.39 -36.80 41.56
CA ALA A 11 30.10 -35.40 41.78
C ALA A 11 29.17 -34.93 40.66
N SER A 12 27.91 -35.05 40.94
CA SER A 12 26.77 -34.41 40.25
C SER A 12 26.94 -32.89 40.28
N VAL A 13 27.22 -32.29 39.13
CA VAL A 13 26.96 -30.85 38.96
C VAL A 13 25.79 -30.73 37.96
N ARG A 14 24.60 -30.81 38.47
CA ARG A 14 23.36 -30.36 37.77
C ARG A 14 23.39 -28.85 37.71
N GLY A 15 23.97 -28.29 36.66
CA GLY A 15 23.79 -26.90 36.24
C GLY A 15 22.35 -26.71 35.77
N CYS A 16 21.49 -26.26 36.68
CA CYS A 16 20.11 -25.82 36.40
C CYS A 16 20.19 -24.58 35.48
N ARG A 17 20.17 -24.82 34.17
CA ARG A 17 20.02 -23.75 33.18
C ARG A 17 18.60 -23.21 33.26
N LYS A 18 18.40 -22.16 34.05
CA LYS A 18 17.17 -21.35 34.08
C LYS A 18 16.86 -20.93 32.64
N ARG A 19 15.91 -21.61 32.00
CA ARG A 19 15.28 -21.14 30.78
C ARG A 19 14.59 -19.83 31.13
N ARG A 20 15.07 -18.72 30.59
CA ARG A 20 14.33 -17.47 30.59
C ARG A 20 13.01 -17.73 29.84
N PRO A 21 11.87 -17.34 30.38
CA PRO A 21 10.61 -17.46 29.65
C PRO A 21 10.74 -16.56 28.40
N VAL A 22 10.57 -17.14 27.22
CA VAL A 22 10.37 -16.40 25.99
C VAL A 22 9.08 -15.62 26.19
N GLY A 23 9.19 -14.32 26.39
CA GLY A 23 8.05 -13.44 26.56
C GLY A 23 7.08 -13.63 25.39
N ASN A 24 5.82 -13.89 25.71
CA ASN A 24 4.74 -14.09 24.77
C ASN A 24 4.54 -12.80 23.95
N VAL A 25 5.19 -12.70 22.81
CA VAL A 25 5.04 -11.57 21.84
C VAL A 25 3.59 -11.46 21.34
N LYS A 26 2.81 -12.56 21.46
CA LYS A 26 1.40 -12.59 21.05
C LYS A 26 0.47 -11.72 21.91
N THR A 27 0.84 -11.37 23.15
CA THR A 27 -0.01 -10.56 24.05
C THR A 27 0.15 -9.06 23.87
N SER A 28 1.22 -8.60 23.22
CA SER A 28 1.48 -7.15 23.07
C SER A 28 0.87 -6.53 21.80
N ILE A 29 0.50 -7.34 20.80
CA ILE A 29 -0.07 -6.85 19.54
C ILE A 29 -1.60 -6.63 19.69
N LEU A 30 -2.27 -7.45 20.46
CA LEU A 30 -3.73 -7.38 20.66
C LEU A 30 -4.23 -6.03 21.21
N PRO A 31 -3.58 -5.42 22.23
CA PRO A 31 -4.01 -4.10 22.71
C PRO A 31 -3.71 -2.96 21.73
N LEU A 32 -2.68 -3.08 20.89
CA LEU A 32 -2.39 -2.05 19.86
C LEU A 32 -3.45 -2.07 18.74
N VAL A 33 -3.88 -3.25 18.31
CA VAL A 33 -4.95 -3.40 17.32
C VAL A 33 -6.30 -3.00 17.93
N ALA A 34 -6.56 -3.32 19.19
CA ALA A 34 -7.78 -2.88 19.88
C ALA A 34 -7.82 -1.36 20.09
N ALA A 35 -6.70 -0.73 20.39
CA ALA A 35 -6.61 0.73 20.53
C ALA A 35 -6.85 1.47 19.21
N SER A 36 -6.38 0.91 18.08
CA SER A 36 -6.63 1.49 16.76
C SER A 36 -8.10 1.39 16.32
N VAL A 37 -8.79 0.30 16.71
CA VAL A 37 -10.23 0.12 16.43
C VAL A 37 -11.10 1.08 17.29
N LEU A 38 -10.69 1.39 18.50
CA LEU A 38 -11.42 2.33 19.36
C LEU A 38 -11.31 3.80 18.90
N LEU A 39 -10.20 4.17 18.24
CA LEU A 39 -10.02 5.50 17.65
C LEU A 39 -10.82 5.70 16.36
N ALA A 40 -11.19 4.63 15.66
CA ALA A 40 -12.01 4.68 14.45
C ALA A 40 -13.49 4.99 14.73
N GLY A 41 -13.96 4.86 15.99
CA GLY A 41 -15.36 4.98 16.37
C GLY A 41 -15.92 6.40 16.55
N CYS A 42 -15.12 7.46 16.43
CA CYS A 42 -15.55 8.79 16.89
C CYS A 42 -16.21 9.71 15.86
N ALA A 43 -16.34 9.33 14.59
CA ALA A 43 -17.07 10.16 13.62
C ALA A 43 -17.71 9.29 12.53
N THR A 44 -18.99 8.95 12.70
CA THR A 44 -19.76 8.37 11.59
C THR A 44 -19.89 9.40 10.47
N PRO A 45 -19.37 9.11 9.27
CA PRO A 45 -19.52 10.01 8.15
C PRO A 45 -21.02 10.22 7.83
N PRO A 46 -21.43 11.44 7.47
CA PRO A 46 -22.78 11.65 7.01
C PRO A 46 -23.07 10.81 5.76
N PRO A 47 -24.34 10.44 5.50
CA PRO A 47 -24.69 9.64 4.35
C PRO A 47 -24.25 10.32 3.05
N ARG A 48 -23.67 9.56 2.12
CA ARG A 48 -23.16 10.07 0.83
C ARG A 48 -24.25 10.71 -0.06
N SER A 49 -25.51 10.45 0.24
CA SER A 49 -26.66 11.12 -0.40
C SER A 49 -26.70 12.62 -0.11
N ASN A 50 -26.19 13.06 1.03
CA ASN A 50 -26.03 14.47 1.35
C ASN A 50 -24.60 14.91 0.98
N LYS A 51 -24.38 15.24 -0.30
CA LYS A 51 -23.07 15.61 -0.83
C LYS A 51 -22.42 16.77 -0.07
N ALA A 52 -23.17 17.81 0.26
CA ALA A 52 -22.63 19.00 0.94
C ALA A 52 -22.16 18.66 2.36
N ALA A 53 -22.93 17.88 3.12
CA ALA A 53 -22.55 17.45 4.46
C ALA A 53 -21.36 16.48 4.41
N PHE A 54 -21.29 15.60 3.42
CA PHE A 54 -20.18 14.67 3.24
C PHE A 54 -18.89 15.41 2.84
N GLU A 55 -18.93 16.37 1.96
CA GLU A 55 -17.80 17.23 1.59
C GLU A 55 -17.31 18.07 2.78
N ALA A 56 -18.21 18.67 3.54
CA ALA A 56 -17.87 19.41 4.76
C ALA A 56 -17.24 18.50 5.81
N TYR A 57 -17.77 17.28 6.00
CA TYR A 57 -17.18 16.27 6.87
C TYR A 57 -15.77 15.92 6.43
N GLN A 58 -15.56 15.65 5.14
CA GLN A 58 -14.23 15.35 4.62
C GLN A 58 -13.24 16.50 4.81
N GLN A 59 -13.69 17.74 4.62
CA GLN A 59 -12.84 18.92 4.84
C GLN A 59 -12.48 19.11 6.32
N GLN A 60 -13.37 18.74 7.24
CA GLN A 60 -13.19 18.93 8.68
C GLN A 60 -12.59 17.70 9.40
N ASN A 61 -12.63 16.50 8.78
CA ASN A 61 -12.17 15.26 9.41
C ASN A 61 -10.64 15.17 9.48
N ASP A 62 -10.05 16.07 10.24
CA ASP A 62 -8.63 16.16 10.53
C ASP A 62 -8.43 16.56 12.00
N PRO A 63 -8.86 15.70 12.95
CA PRO A 63 -8.78 15.99 14.38
C PRO A 63 -7.33 16.07 14.88
N LEU A 64 -6.38 15.42 14.17
CA LEU A 64 -4.96 15.44 14.48
C LEU A 64 -4.18 16.49 13.67
N LYS A 65 -4.87 17.51 13.13
CA LYS A 65 -4.27 18.56 12.29
C LYS A 65 -2.96 19.16 12.84
N PRO A 66 -2.82 19.47 14.14
CA PRO A 66 -1.55 19.98 14.67
C PRO A 66 -0.39 19.00 14.47
N ALA A 67 -0.58 17.72 14.81
CA ALA A 67 0.42 16.66 14.65
C ALA A 67 0.68 16.40 13.16
N ASN A 68 -0.37 16.28 12.35
CA ASN A 68 -0.28 16.07 10.91
C ASN A 68 0.52 17.19 10.22
N LYS A 69 0.36 18.45 10.65
CA LYS A 69 1.15 19.57 10.13
C LYS A 69 2.63 19.48 10.52
N VAL A 70 2.95 18.97 11.70
CA VAL A 70 4.36 18.75 12.11
C VAL A 70 5.01 17.72 11.19
N PHE A 71 4.36 16.59 10.95
CA PHE A 71 4.88 15.54 10.06
C PHE A 71 4.94 16.01 8.60
N TYR A 72 3.93 16.74 8.12
CA TYR A 72 3.98 17.39 6.81
C TYR A 72 5.18 18.34 6.68
N HIS A 73 5.46 19.14 7.71
CA HIS A 73 6.61 20.04 7.72
C HIS A 73 7.92 19.27 7.69
N PHE A 74 8.03 18.20 8.48
CA PHE A 74 9.20 17.34 8.49
C PHE A 74 9.46 16.75 7.09
N ASP A 75 8.45 16.13 6.46
CA ASP A 75 8.58 15.57 5.13
C ASP A 75 8.86 16.63 4.07
N ASN A 76 8.30 17.83 4.22
CA ASN A 76 8.57 18.93 3.30
C ASN A 76 10.02 19.43 3.38
N VAL A 77 10.61 19.42 4.57
CA VAL A 77 12.04 19.72 4.77
C VAL A 77 12.89 18.63 4.13
N LEU A 78 12.58 17.36 4.42
CA LEU A 78 13.28 16.21 3.83
C LEU A 78 13.17 16.20 2.30
N ASP A 79 11.98 16.46 1.76
CA ASP A 79 11.76 16.61 0.31
C ASP A 79 12.63 17.73 -0.27
N THR A 80 12.63 18.90 0.36
CA THR A 80 13.31 20.08 -0.19
C THR A 80 14.82 19.93 -0.21
N TYR A 81 15.40 19.37 0.83
CA TYR A 81 16.87 19.33 0.99
C TYR A 81 17.50 17.99 0.58
N VAL A 82 16.73 16.92 0.49
CA VAL A 82 17.25 15.59 0.17
C VAL A 82 16.57 15.02 -1.09
N LEU A 83 15.27 14.73 -1.02
CA LEU A 83 14.61 13.95 -2.07
C LEU A 83 14.49 14.74 -3.40
N ARG A 84 14.14 16.02 -3.32
CA ARG A 84 14.01 16.87 -4.52
C ARG A 84 15.34 17.07 -5.25
N PRO A 85 16.48 17.43 -4.61
CA PRO A 85 17.77 17.51 -5.30
C PRO A 85 18.17 16.20 -5.99
N VAL A 86 18.00 15.06 -5.29
CA VAL A 86 18.28 13.73 -5.87
C VAL A 86 17.37 13.46 -7.07
N ALA A 87 16.07 13.71 -6.96
CA ALA A 87 15.10 13.52 -8.05
C ALA A 87 15.39 14.44 -9.25
N VAL A 88 15.83 15.68 -9.03
CA VAL A 88 16.27 16.60 -10.09
C VAL A 88 17.51 16.05 -10.78
N GLY A 89 18.55 15.66 -10.02
CA GLY A 89 19.75 15.03 -10.60
C GLY A 89 19.40 13.78 -11.41
N TYR A 90 18.57 12.90 -10.87
CA TYR A 90 18.08 11.71 -11.58
C TYR A 90 17.32 12.08 -12.86
N SER A 91 16.48 13.11 -12.84
CA SER A 91 15.72 13.55 -14.01
C SER A 91 16.60 14.15 -15.13
N HIS A 92 17.78 14.66 -14.80
CA HIS A 92 18.75 15.16 -15.78
C HIS A 92 19.53 14.05 -16.50
N ILE A 93 19.75 12.92 -15.83
CA ILE A 93 20.49 11.79 -16.39
C ILE A 93 19.57 10.72 -17.02
N THR A 94 18.25 10.83 -16.83
CA THR A 94 17.27 9.89 -17.36
C THR A 94 16.26 10.58 -18.26
N THR A 95 15.87 9.91 -19.36
CA THR A 95 14.76 10.37 -20.20
C THR A 95 13.40 9.99 -19.58
N PRO A 96 12.29 10.63 -19.99
CA PRO A 96 10.95 10.20 -19.59
C PRO A 96 10.68 8.72 -19.86
N ALA A 97 11.13 8.21 -21.03
CA ALA A 97 10.98 6.79 -21.39
C ALA A 97 11.72 5.85 -20.43
N ILE A 98 12.96 6.18 -20.04
CA ILE A 98 13.70 5.40 -19.04
C ILE A 98 12.95 5.38 -17.72
N ARG A 99 12.41 6.51 -17.27
CA ARG A 99 11.64 6.59 -16.04
C ARG A 99 10.32 5.80 -16.08
N GLU A 100 9.70 5.73 -17.27
CA GLU A 100 8.54 4.88 -17.52
C GLU A 100 8.90 3.40 -17.38
N HIS A 101 9.96 2.93 -18.02
CA HIS A 101 10.44 1.55 -17.90
C HIS A 101 10.84 1.17 -16.47
N VAL A 102 11.44 2.11 -15.71
CA VAL A 102 11.67 1.89 -14.27
C VAL A 102 10.33 1.74 -13.52
N SER A 103 9.34 2.56 -13.83
CA SER A 103 8.00 2.44 -13.23
C SER A 103 7.34 1.10 -13.59
N ASP A 104 7.46 0.64 -14.85
CA ASP A 104 6.90 -0.64 -15.29
C ASP A 104 7.54 -1.81 -14.57
N PHE A 105 8.88 -1.78 -14.42
CA PHE A 105 9.61 -2.80 -13.66
C PHE A 105 9.16 -2.87 -12.21
N MET A 106 9.05 -1.72 -11.51
CA MET A 106 8.58 -1.68 -10.12
C MET A 106 7.15 -2.19 -10.00
N GLN A 107 6.27 -1.77 -10.91
CA GLN A 107 4.90 -2.25 -10.95
C GLN A 107 4.79 -3.75 -11.22
N ASN A 108 5.69 -4.32 -12.01
CA ASN A 108 5.72 -5.76 -12.21
C ASN A 108 6.18 -6.51 -10.95
N MET A 109 7.11 -5.92 -10.20
CA MET A 109 7.54 -6.48 -8.90
C MET A 109 6.42 -6.46 -7.85
N ASP A 110 5.53 -5.46 -7.88
CA ASP A 110 4.35 -5.39 -7.01
C ASP A 110 3.29 -6.45 -7.39
N GLY A 111 3.32 -6.96 -8.62
CA GLY A 111 2.31 -7.87 -9.18
C GLY A 111 1.90 -9.04 -8.29
N PRO A 112 2.83 -9.82 -7.69
CA PRO A 112 2.49 -10.90 -6.79
C PRO A 112 1.74 -10.46 -5.52
N ALA A 113 2.07 -9.28 -4.96
CA ALA A 113 1.37 -8.71 -3.82
C ALA A 113 -0.04 -8.25 -4.22
N GLU A 114 -0.15 -7.48 -5.31
CA GLU A 114 -1.44 -7.05 -5.86
C GLU A 114 -2.37 -8.22 -6.20
N LEU A 115 -1.81 -9.34 -6.69
CA LEU A 115 -2.59 -10.57 -6.94
C LEU A 115 -3.23 -11.08 -5.65
N LEU A 116 -2.47 -11.16 -4.55
CA LEU A 116 -2.98 -11.60 -3.25
C LEU A 116 -4.01 -10.62 -2.68
N GLU A 117 -3.80 -9.33 -2.85
CA GLU A 117 -4.71 -8.28 -2.43
C GLU A 117 -6.03 -8.34 -3.18
N PHE A 118 -6.03 -8.56 -4.51
CA PHE A 118 -7.26 -8.78 -5.28
C PHE A 118 -7.97 -10.07 -4.88
N MET A 119 -7.24 -11.14 -4.58
CA MET A 119 -7.85 -12.37 -4.06
C MET A 119 -8.49 -12.11 -2.69
N ALA A 120 -7.80 -11.41 -1.80
CA ALA A 120 -8.34 -11.01 -0.50
C ALA A 120 -9.55 -10.08 -0.63
N ALA A 121 -9.59 -9.21 -1.65
CA ALA A 121 -10.72 -8.34 -1.94
C ALA A 121 -11.92 -9.06 -2.59
N GLY A 122 -11.80 -10.37 -2.89
CA GLY A 122 -12.84 -11.11 -3.60
C GLY A 122 -13.02 -10.69 -5.07
N LYS A 123 -11.95 -10.24 -5.73
CA LYS A 123 -11.91 -9.73 -7.11
C LYS A 123 -11.16 -10.68 -8.07
N PRO A 124 -11.65 -11.89 -8.34
CA PRO A 124 -10.90 -12.90 -9.07
C PRO A 124 -10.57 -12.49 -10.51
N ARG A 125 -11.39 -11.63 -11.12
CA ARG A 125 -11.14 -11.12 -12.48
C ARG A 125 -9.92 -10.20 -12.50
N ASP A 126 -9.79 -9.29 -11.54
CA ASP A 126 -8.66 -8.39 -11.47
C ASP A 126 -7.41 -9.14 -11.00
N ALA A 127 -7.55 -10.12 -10.10
CA ALA A 127 -6.49 -11.06 -9.75
C ALA A 127 -5.97 -11.82 -10.99
N GLY A 128 -6.85 -12.35 -11.83
CA GLY A 128 -6.49 -12.99 -13.09
C GLY A 128 -5.80 -12.02 -14.08
N THR A 129 -6.28 -10.80 -14.19
CA THR A 129 -5.66 -9.76 -15.02
C THR A 129 -4.24 -9.46 -14.51
N THR A 130 -4.06 -9.31 -13.20
CA THR A 130 -2.74 -9.06 -12.58
C THR A 130 -1.78 -10.24 -12.80
N LEU A 131 -2.26 -11.48 -12.69
CA LEU A 131 -1.47 -12.68 -12.98
C LEU A 131 -1.00 -12.72 -14.44
N VAL A 132 -1.91 -12.48 -15.40
CA VAL A 132 -1.56 -12.43 -16.83
C VAL A 132 -0.53 -11.32 -17.09
N ARG A 133 -0.71 -10.14 -16.51
CA ARG A 133 0.25 -9.04 -16.62
C ARG A 133 1.61 -9.44 -16.09
N PHE A 134 1.66 -10.02 -14.89
CA PHE A 134 2.92 -10.45 -14.29
C PHE A 134 3.65 -11.46 -15.17
N ILE A 135 2.96 -12.48 -15.69
CA ILE A 135 3.56 -13.50 -16.58
C ILE A 135 4.05 -12.88 -17.89
N VAL A 136 3.21 -12.10 -18.58
CA VAL A 136 3.52 -11.52 -19.88
C VAL A 136 4.66 -10.49 -19.75
N ASN A 137 4.59 -9.60 -18.76
CA ASN A 137 5.60 -8.58 -18.57
C ASN A 137 6.93 -9.17 -18.06
N SER A 138 6.89 -10.24 -17.25
CA SER A 138 8.11 -10.92 -16.81
C SER A 138 8.80 -11.70 -17.93
N THR A 139 8.05 -12.27 -18.88
CA THR A 139 8.58 -13.07 -19.98
C THR A 139 8.88 -12.22 -21.24
N VAL A 140 7.83 -11.69 -21.86
CA VAL A 140 7.93 -10.90 -23.10
C VAL A 140 8.45 -9.49 -22.82
N GLY A 141 8.10 -8.92 -21.63
CA GLY A 141 8.51 -7.59 -21.19
C GLY A 141 9.90 -7.52 -20.54
N ILE A 142 10.71 -8.58 -20.64
CA ILE A 142 12.09 -8.64 -20.10
C ILE A 142 12.12 -8.30 -18.61
N GLY A 143 11.47 -9.17 -17.79
CA GLY A 143 11.42 -8.97 -16.35
C GLY A 143 10.54 -7.80 -15.90
N GLY A 144 9.69 -7.26 -16.77
CA GLY A 144 8.80 -6.14 -16.47
C GLY A 144 9.33 -4.76 -16.84
N ILE A 145 10.48 -4.68 -17.52
CA ILE A 145 11.01 -3.40 -18.04
C ILE A 145 10.06 -2.80 -19.08
N PHE A 146 9.35 -3.63 -19.82
CA PHE A 146 8.33 -3.23 -20.79
C PHE A 146 6.95 -3.74 -20.33
N ASP A 147 5.87 -3.08 -20.79
CA ASP A 147 4.49 -3.44 -20.49
C ASP A 147 3.71 -3.93 -21.74
N PRO A 148 4.10 -5.07 -22.36
CA PRO A 148 3.34 -5.65 -23.46
C PRO A 148 1.93 -6.09 -23.06
N ALA A 149 1.68 -6.38 -21.79
CA ALA A 149 0.35 -6.76 -21.31
C ALA A 149 -0.68 -5.64 -21.51
N SER A 150 -0.31 -4.39 -21.29
CA SER A 150 -1.18 -3.23 -21.58
C SER A 150 -1.46 -3.08 -23.09
N ALA A 151 -0.48 -3.35 -23.94
CA ALA A 151 -0.65 -3.29 -25.41
C ALA A 151 -1.67 -4.32 -25.93
N ILE A 152 -1.75 -5.50 -25.29
CA ILE A 152 -2.74 -6.54 -25.62
C ILE A 152 -4.06 -6.41 -24.85
N GLY A 153 -4.27 -5.29 -24.13
CA GLY A 153 -5.55 -4.94 -23.49
C GLY A 153 -5.67 -5.26 -22.01
N TYR A 154 -4.68 -5.87 -21.37
CA TYR A 154 -4.66 -6.10 -19.92
C TYR A 154 -4.14 -4.85 -19.19
N LYS A 155 -4.99 -3.85 -19.00
CA LYS A 155 -4.61 -2.61 -18.29
C LYS A 155 -4.46 -2.85 -16.79
N ARG A 156 -3.45 -2.20 -16.19
CA ARG A 156 -3.24 -2.25 -14.74
C ARG A 156 -4.39 -1.60 -13.99
N VAL A 157 -4.80 -2.23 -12.93
CA VAL A 157 -5.63 -1.66 -11.86
C VAL A 157 -4.80 -1.73 -10.59
N TYR A 158 -4.70 -0.62 -9.90
CA TYR A 158 -4.01 -0.55 -8.62
C TYR A 158 -4.93 -1.04 -7.49
N THR A 159 -4.39 -1.83 -6.59
CA THR A 159 -5.03 -2.19 -5.33
C THR A 159 -4.02 -2.16 -4.19
N ASP A 160 -4.51 -2.15 -2.97
CA ASP A 160 -3.77 -2.36 -1.74
C ASP A 160 -4.73 -2.86 -0.64
N LEU A 161 -4.18 -3.24 0.51
CA LEU A 161 -4.98 -3.74 1.63
C LEU A 161 -5.98 -2.70 2.16
N GLY A 162 -5.65 -1.40 2.11
CA GLY A 162 -6.56 -0.32 2.50
C GLY A 162 -7.78 -0.24 1.58
N LEU A 163 -7.58 -0.39 0.26
CA LEU A 163 -8.67 -0.46 -0.73
C LEU A 163 -9.48 -1.76 -0.57
N THR A 164 -8.83 -2.86 -0.23
CA THR A 164 -9.50 -4.12 0.11
C THR A 164 -10.46 -3.93 1.29
N LEU A 165 -10.00 -3.33 2.39
CA LEU A 165 -10.85 -3.00 3.54
C LEU A 165 -11.97 -2.02 3.18
N ALA A 166 -11.69 -1.03 2.32
CA ALA A 166 -12.70 -0.11 1.82
C ALA A 166 -13.80 -0.83 1.02
N GLY A 167 -13.43 -1.83 0.22
CA GLY A 167 -14.37 -2.71 -0.49
C GLY A 167 -15.31 -3.47 0.44
N TYR A 168 -14.83 -3.86 1.62
CA TYR A 168 -15.65 -4.47 2.67
C TYR A 168 -16.45 -3.47 3.50
N GLY A 169 -16.41 -2.17 3.16
CA GLY A 169 -17.18 -1.13 3.82
C GLY A 169 -16.50 -0.51 5.05
N VAL A 170 -15.23 -0.83 5.32
CA VAL A 170 -14.50 -0.17 6.40
C VAL A 170 -14.29 1.31 6.06
N PRO A 171 -14.75 2.23 6.92
CA PRO A 171 -14.61 3.66 6.67
C PRO A 171 -13.15 4.11 6.73
N GLU A 172 -12.81 5.18 6.02
CA GLU A 172 -11.45 5.75 5.99
C GLU A 172 -10.96 6.24 7.37
N GLY A 173 -11.90 6.67 8.22
CA GLY A 173 -11.57 7.25 9.52
C GLY A 173 -10.95 8.65 9.42
N PRO A 174 -10.34 9.15 10.52
CA PRO A 174 -9.61 10.40 10.55
C PRO A 174 -8.43 10.42 9.58
N TYR A 175 -8.16 11.61 9.03
CA TYR A 175 -6.96 11.84 8.23
C TYR A 175 -5.69 11.78 9.09
N LEU A 176 -4.68 11.12 8.57
CA LEU A 176 -3.33 11.03 9.13
C LEU A 176 -2.30 11.51 8.11
N TYR A 177 -1.26 12.14 8.61
CA TYR A 177 -0.05 12.37 7.82
C TYR A 177 1.08 11.59 8.45
N LEU A 178 1.65 10.63 7.72
CA LEU A 178 2.66 9.74 8.23
C LEU A 178 4.06 10.22 7.80
N PRO A 179 5.04 10.25 8.71
CA PRO A 179 6.42 10.57 8.34
C PRO A 179 6.91 9.58 7.30
N PHE A 180 7.57 10.07 6.27
CA PHE A 180 8.10 9.35 5.11
C PHE A 180 7.04 8.74 4.17
N ALA A 181 5.86 8.35 4.65
CA ALA A 181 4.79 7.76 3.85
C ALA A 181 3.81 8.81 3.29
N GLY A 182 3.75 10.00 3.92
CA GLY A 182 2.91 11.12 3.46
C GLY A 182 1.44 11.01 3.86
N PRO A 183 0.52 11.53 3.01
CA PRO A 183 -0.92 11.53 3.27
C PRO A 183 -1.48 10.12 3.43
N SER A 184 -2.29 9.89 4.46
CA SER A 184 -2.93 8.62 4.78
C SER A 184 -4.26 8.84 5.53
N ASP A 185 -4.91 7.76 5.91
CA ASP A 185 -6.02 7.72 6.86
C ASP A 185 -5.83 6.55 7.85
N VAL A 186 -6.68 6.46 8.87
CA VAL A 186 -6.54 5.41 9.91
C VAL A 186 -6.67 4.01 9.32
N ARG A 187 -7.57 3.79 8.36
CA ARG A 187 -7.75 2.50 7.71
C ARG A 187 -6.48 2.10 6.95
N ASP A 188 -5.99 2.99 6.09
CA ASP A 188 -4.83 2.71 5.25
C ASP A 188 -3.55 2.57 6.11
N ALA A 189 -3.38 3.40 7.13
CA ALA A 189 -2.27 3.30 8.08
C ALA A 189 -2.29 1.99 8.88
N SER A 190 -3.47 1.46 9.22
CA SER A 190 -3.61 0.23 10.02
C SER A 190 -3.11 -1.02 9.29
N VAL A 191 -3.11 -1.01 7.97
CA VAL A 191 -2.70 -2.15 7.13
C VAL A 191 -1.27 -2.03 6.59
N LEU A 192 -0.58 -0.90 6.79
CA LEU A 192 0.82 -0.75 6.37
C LEU A 192 1.75 -1.86 6.88
N PRO A 193 1.67 -2.28 8.16
CA PRO A 193 2.50 -3.39 8.64
C PRO A 193 2.19 -4.71 7.94
N ALA A 194 0.92 -4.96 7.60
CA ALA A 194 0.52 -6.18 6.89
C ALA A 194 1.01 -6.15 5.43
N GLY A 195 0.95 -5.01 4.76
CA GLY A 195 1.49 -4.81 3.42
C GLY A 195 2.97 -5.13 3.33
N PHE A 196 3.74 -4.77 4.35
CA PHE A 196 5.16 -5.14 4.42
C PHE A 196 5.39 -6.66 4.37
N PHE A 197 4.52 -7.46 4.99
CA PHE A 197 4.63 -8.93 4.96
C PHE A 197 4.16 -9.56 3.64
N LEU A 198 3.42 -8.83 2.82
CA LEU A 198 2.98 -9.30 1.49
C LEU A 198 4.02 -9.05 0.40
N THR A 199 5.09 -8.30 0.69
CA THR A 199 6.16 -8.12 -0.30
C THR A 199 6.83 -9.46 -0.60
N PRO A 200 7.03 -9.82 -1.88
CA PRO A 200 7.60 -11.11 -2.29
C PRO A 200 8.95 -11.41 -1.62
N THR A 201 9.62 -10.38 -1.23
CA THR A 201 10.96 -10.40 -0.63
C THR A 201 10.98 -10.88 0.82
N VAL A 202 9.85 -10.77 1.54
CA VAL A 202 9.71 -11.33 2.89
C VAL A 202 9.46 -12.84 2.84
N ALA A 203 8.86 -13.34 1.76
CA ALA A 203 8.61 -14.76 1.55
C ALA A 203 9.88 -15.53 1.14
N ALA A 204 10.92 -14.85 0.65
CA ALA A 204 12.17 -15.46 0.26
C ALA A 204 13.12 -15.63 1.46
N PRO A 205 13.99 -16.68 1.48
CA PRO A 205 15.01 -16.81 2.52
C PRO A 205 15.87 -15.54 2.59
N PRO A 206 16.12 -14.99 3.79
CA PRO A 206 16.89 -13.78 3.92
C PRO A 206 18.32 -14.01 3.42
N SER A 207 18.71 -13.27 2.39
CA SER A 207 20.08 -13.22 1.89
C SER A 207 20.53 -11.77 1.80
N THR A 208 21.82 -11.52 2.03
CA THR A 208 22.38 -10.17 1.95
C THR A 208 22.14 -9.55 0.57
N GLY A 209 22.26 -10.32 -0.51
CA GLY A 209 22.02 -9.84 -1.87
C GLY A 209 20.56 -9.41 -2.10
N LEU A 210 19.61 -10.23 -1.65
CA LEU A 210 18.19 -9.91 -1.76
C LEU A 210 17.81 -8.67 -0.93
N THR A 211 18.37 -8.55 0.26
CA THR A 211 18.16 -7.39 1.13
C THR A 211 18.67 -6.10 0.48
N ILE A 212 19.89 -6.12 -0.09
CA ILE A 212 20.46 -4.97 -0.80
C ILE A 212 19.60 -4.63 -2.02
N PHE A 213 19.20 -5.62 -2.80
CA PHE A 213 18.34 -5.43 -3.97
C PHE A 213 17.03 -4.74 -3.59
N ASN A 214 16.35 -5.19 -2.54
CA ASN A 214 15.09 -4.60 -2.08
C ASN A 214 15.23 -3.14 -1.67
N TYR A 215 16.17 -2.83 -0.76
CA TYR A 215 16.37 -1.44 -0.34
C TYR A 215 16.79 -0.54 -1.51
N SER A 216 17.55 -1.07 -2.46
CA SER A 216 17.97 -0.30 -3.64
C SER A 216 16.81 -0.05 -4.59
N SER A 217 15.95 -1.06 -4.81
CA SER A 217 14.76 -0.92 -5.66
C SER A 217 13.73 0.03 -5.02
N ASP A 218 13.48 -0.09 -3.72
CA ASP A 218 12.57 0.81 -3.01
C ASP A 218 13.07 2.27 -3.06
N ALA A 219 14.36 2.49 -2.84
CA ALA A 219 14.95 3.81 -2.95
C ALA A 219 14.86 4.38 -4.39
N LEU A 220 15.11 3.54 -5.40
CA LEU A 220 14.97 3.92 -6.80
C LEU A 220 13.52 4.26 -7.15
N ASP A 221 12.55 3.49 -6.67
CA ASP A 221 11.12 3.72 -6.89
C ASP A 221 10.69 5.07 -6.30
N VAL A 222 11.10 5.37 -5.06
CA VAL A 222 10.82 6.67 -4.42
C VAL A 222 11.40 7.82 -5.23
N VAL A 223 12.66 7.73 -5.67
CA VAL A 223 13.32 8.76 -6.49
C VAL A 223 12.64 8.90 -7.85
N ASN A 224 12.29 7.80 -8.50
CA ASN A 224 11.64 7.78 -9.80
C ASN A 224 10.22 8.38 -9.73
N LYS A 225 9.42 7.99 -8.76
CA LYS A 225 8.09 8.58 -8.49
C LYS A 225 8.21 10.08 -8.23
N ARG A 226 9.19 10.49 -7.41
CA ARG A 226 9.40 11.90 -7.10
C ARG A 226 9.86 12.70 -8.33
N ALA A 227 10.72 12.13 -9.19
CA ALA A 227 11.17 12.75 -10.43
C ALA A 227 9.99 12.97 -11.41
N ASN A 228 9.11 12.01 -11.54
CA ASN A 228 7.91 12.12 -12.38
C ASN A 228 6.92 13.17 -11.85
N LEU A 229 6.94 13.48 -10.56
CA LEU A 229 6.05 14.44 -9.92
C LEU A 229 6.69 15.82 -9.67
N LEU A 230 7.91 16.11 -10.17
CA LEU A 230 8.62 17.38 -9.93
C LEU A 230 7.76 18.60 -10.30
N GLY A 231 7.20 18.60 -11.51
CA GLY A 231 6.35 19.69 -11.99
C GLY A 231 5.06 19.82 -11.20
N THR A 232 4.36 18.71 -11.00
CA THR A 232 3.06 18.67 -10.31
C THR A 232 3.17 19.20 -8.88
N ILE A 233 4.13 18.67 -8.10
CA ILE A 233 4.32 19.10 -6.70
C ILE A 233 4.77 20.56 -6.63
N SER A 234 5.65 21.01 -7.53
CA SER A 234 6.08 22.41 -7.61
C SER A 234 4.90 23.34 -7.90
N ASN A 235 4.03 22.96 -8.83
CA ASN A 235 2.85 23.76 -9.17
C ASN A 235 1.87 23.83 -7.99
N ILE A 236 1.58 22.70 -7.32
CA ILE A 236 0.73 22.69 -6.13
C ILE A 236 1.30 23.61 -5.05
N LYS A 237 2.59 23.48 -4.72
CA LYS A 237 3.24 24.31 -3.69
C LYS A 237 3.20 25.82 -4.04
N LYS A 238 3.25 26.19 -5.33
CA LYS A 238 3.24 27.59 -5.77
C LYS A 238 1.83 28.19 -5.89
N SER A 239 0.85 27.40 -6.34
CA SER A 239 -0.50 27.89 -6.65
C SER A 239 -1.47 27.75 -5.50
N SER A 240 -1.19 26.90 -4.50
CA SER A 240 -2.08 26.65 -3.38
C SER A 240 -1.86 27.65 -2.24
N LEU A 241 -2.95 28.20 -1.70
CA LEU A 241 -2.93 29.01 -0.49
C LEU A 241 -2.55 28.18 0.75
N ASP A 242 -3.03 26.94 0.83
CA ASP A 242 -2.66 25.96 1.86
C ASP A 242 -2.29 24.63 1.19
N PRO A 243 -1.00 24.40 0.89
CA PRO A 243 -0.56 23.17 0.26
C PRO A 243 -0.90 21.91 1.09
N TYR A 244 -0.86 21.99 2.42
CA TYR A 244 -1.26 20.87 3.29
C TYR A 244 -2.72 20.46 3.05
N ALA A 245 -3.64 21.43 3.03
CA ALA A 245 -5.05 21.15 2.76
C ALA A 245 -5.26 20.62 1.33
N THR A 246 -4.50 21.11 0.37
CA THR A 246 -4.54 20.65 -1.01
C THR A 246 -4.08 19.21 -1.14
N PHE A 247 -2.94 18.81 -0.54
CA PHE A 247 -2.47 17.42 -0.56
C PHE A 247 -3.46 16.48 0.13
N ARG A 248 -4.06 16.89 1.25
CA ARG A 248 -5.10 16.12 1.92
C ARG A 248 -6.33 15.89 1.01
N SER A 249 -6.78 16.94 0.33
CA SER A 249 -7.92 16.85 -0.60
C SER A 249 -7.61 15.94 -1.79
N LEU A 250 -6.42 16.09 -2.39
CA LEU A 250 -5.98 15.26 -3.51
C LEU A 250 -5.85 13.78 -3.11
N TYR A 251 -5.29 13.49 -1.94
CA TYR A 251 -5.22 12.13 -1.41
C TYR A 251 -6.61 11.48 -1.36
N ARG A 252 -7.58 12.15 -0.74
CA ARG A 252 -8.95 11.63 -0.60
C ARG A 252 -9.64 11.44 -1.95
N GLN A 253 -9.49 12.40 -2.85
CA GLN A 253 -10.06 12.31 -4.20
C GLN A 253 -9.43 11.13 -4.96
N HIS A 254 -8.10 10.95 -4.83
CA HIS A 254 -7.39 9.85 -5.45
C HIS A 254 -7.86 8.50 -4.91
N ARG A 255 -7.95 8.34 -3.59
CA ARG A 255 -8.44 7.09 -2.95
C ARG A 255 -9.88 6.78 -3.36
N ALA A 256 -10.75 7.79 -3.37
CA ALA A 256 -12.13 7.63 -3.82
C ALA A 256 -12.21 7.22 -5.31
N ALA A 257 -11.34 7.75 -6.16
CA ALA A 257 -11.26 7.37 -7.57
C ALA A 257 -10.75 5.93 -7.75
N GLN A 258 -9.73 5.51 -7.01
CA GLN A 258 -9.22 4.14 -7.02
C GLN A 258 -10.30 3.14 -6.60
N LEU A 259 -10.99 3.39 -5.49
CA LEU A 259 -12.08 2.54 -5.02
C LEU A 259 -13.23 2.44 -6.04
N ARG A 260 -13.56 3.58 -6.68
CA ARG A 260 -14.57 3.60 -7.74
C ARG A 260 -14.16 2.75 -8.92
N THR A 261 -12.91 2.87 -9.38
CA THR A 261 -12.38 2.08 -10.49
C THR A 261 -12.45 0.58 -10.21
N ILE A 262 -12.07 0.14 -9.00
CA ILE A 262 -12.17 -1.27 -8.60
C ILE A 262 -13.62 -1.74 -8.60
N ASN A 263 -14.54 -0.94 -8.06
CA ASN A 263 -15.96 -1.33 -7.97
C ASN A 263 -16.67 -1.32 -9.34
N GLU A 264 -16.34 -0.38 -10.23
CA GLU A 264 -16.92 -0.33 -11.58
C GLU A 264 -16.46 -1.48 -12.46
N ARG A 265 -15.26 -2.02 -12.25
CA ARG A 265 -14.77 -3.19 -13.01
C ARG A 265 -15.41 -4.51 -12.62
N ASP A 266 -15.95 -4.63 -11.40
CA ASP A 266 -16.74 -5.82 -11.00
C ASP A 266 -18.02 -5.96 -11.77
N ILE A 267 -18.51 -4.88 -12.34
CA ILE A 267 -19.66 -4.90 -13.20
C ILE A 267 -19.15 -5.43 -14.54
N ALA A 268 -19.31 -6.74 -14.73
CA ALA A 268 -19.05 -7.38 -16.00
C ALA A 268 -19.80 -6.60 -17.08
N THR A 269 -19.07 -5.82 -17.89
CA THR A 269 -19.63 -5.26 -19.11
C THR A 269 -19.94 -6.49 -19.97
N PRO A 270 -21.21 -6.88 -20.13
CA PRO A 270 -21.53 -8.06 -20.90
C PRO A 270 -20.98 -7.84 -22.31
N PRO A 271 -20.38 -8.88 -22.93
CA PRO A 271 -19.79 -8.77 -24.25
C PRO A 271 -20.75 -8.14 -25.27
N ALA A 272 -20.23 -7.48 -26.29
CA ALA A 272 -21.05 -6.82 -27.30
C ALA A 272 -22.08 -7.77 -28.00
N TRP A 273 -21.78 -9.07 -28.02
CA TRP A 273 -22.65 -10.12 -28.58
C TRP A 273 -23.79 -10.50 -27.62
N TYR A 274 -23.76 -10.09 -26.36
CA TYR A 274 -24.83 -10.40 -25.40
C TYR A 274 -26.08 -9.54 -25.70
N PRO A 275 -27.31 -10.10 -25.58
CA PRO A 275 -28.51 -9.37 -25.92
C PRO A 275 -28.65 -8.02 -25.26
N ALA A 276 -28.97 -6.96 -26.02
CA ALA A 276 -28.96 -5.58 -25.51
C ALA A 276 -29.91 -5.38 -24.32
N LYS A 277 -31.03 -6.04 -24.26
CA LYS A 277 -32.00 -5.99 -23.17
C LYS A 277 -31.45 -6.56 -21.85
N GLU A 278 -30.68 -7.63 -21.94
CA GLU A 278 -30.06 -8.26 -20.77
C GLU A 278 -28.81 -7.49 -20.31
N ARG A 279 -28.08 -6.85 -21.26
CA ARG A 279 -27.01 -5.92 -20.94
C ARG A 279 -27.48 -4.72 -20.11
N GLU A 280 -28.68 -4.19 -20.42
CA GLU A 280 -29.30 -3.09 -19.68
C GLU A 280 -29.67 -3.53 -18.25
N ALA A 281 -30.16 -4.74 -18.07
CA ALA A 281 -30.50 -5.30 -16.75
C ALA A 281 -29.27 -5.58 -15.87
N MET A 282 -28.09 -5.77 -16.47
CA MET A 282 -26.82 -5.98 -15.78
C MET A 282 -26.07 -4.66 -15.48
N LYS A 283 -26.57 -3.51 -15.96
CA LYS A 283 -25.99 -2.22 -15.57
C LYS A 283 -26.14 -2.02 -14.07
N PRO A 284 -25.09 -1.56 -13.39
CA PRO A 284 -25.16 -1.28 -11.96
C PRO A 284 -26.27 -0.29 -11.70
N ARG A 285 -27.04 -0.55 -10.69
CA ARG A 285 -27.92 0.49 -10.16
C ARG A 285 -27.01 1.59 -9.59
N PRO A 286 -27.30 2.88 -9.88
CA PRO A 286 -26.55 3.97 -9.25
C PRO A 286 -26.57 3.77 -7.74
N TYR A 287 -25.42 3.86 -7.11
CA TYR A 287 -25.27 3.74 -5.67
C TYR A 287 -26.20 4.76 -4.98
N GLY A 288 -27.25 4.27 -4.30
CA GLY A 288 -28.23 5.16 -3.62
C GLY A 288 -29.59 5.29 -4.28
N SER A 289 -29.93 4.48 -5.27
CA SER A 289 -31.34 4.33 -5.68
C SER A 289 -32.04 3.38 -4.69
N PRO A 290 -33.23 3.79 -4.15
CA PRO A 290 -34.00 3.01 -3.18
C PRO A 290 -34.46 1.67 -3.75
#